data_8a327b15b0f1a90eb6ead8ff2e4b28c8
#
_entry.id   8a327b15b0f1a90eb6ead8ff2e4b28c8
#
_cell.length_a   1.000
_cell.length_b   1.000
_cell.length_c   1.000
_cell.angle_alpha   90.00
_cell.angle_beta   90.00
_cell.angle_gamma   90.00
#
_symmetry.space_group_name_H-M   'P 1'
#
loop_
_entity.id
_entity.type
_entity.pdbx_description
1 polymer ?
#
loop_
_entity_poly.entity_id
_entity_poly.type
_entity_poly.pdbx_seq_one_letter_code
_entity_poly.pdbx_strand_id
1 'polypeptide(L)'
;MRSNSSKNILLCLPLLAGLFVMQMPPAQAAEAEPTQHEFIIENFKTESGTVIPQARVVYGTYGKLNAAGDNAVLLPSHYMADMHGYGFVIGPGKALDPTKMFLITSELFGNGRSSSPSNTPEPLHGPRFPVVTIRDNVEAVHRLLTEQLHVRHLRAVIGFSMGAQQAFQWAVSYPDFMDRIVATSGTAKTYGHGLVRLEGQIAALTADPAFKGGDYTDQPEKGIQTFAIVWTGWLFSQEWWRRELWRTDASLGSNFDEVVERFRTNFIPGADANNLILQMRTWEKHDVGNTPPFHGDVEAALRSIKAQVLYMPSETDLYFPVTDARYEAAFIPHCTLLPIPSLWGHPAGAGATPADGKFLNEHIAAFLEGKAAKH
;
A
#
# COMPACT_ATOMS: atom_id res chain seq x y z
N MET A 1 -36.58 -4.12 89.55
CA MET A 1 -37.06 -2.72 89.61
C MET A 1 -36.95 -2.11 88.22
N ARG A 2 -38.07 -1.66 87.71
CA ARG A 2 -38.30 -0.87 86.51
C ARG A 2 -37.74 -1.34 85.18
N SER A 3 -38.60 -1.98 84.41
CA SER A 3 -38.68 -2.13 83.00
C SER A 3 -38.67 -0.77 82.28
N ASN A 4 -38.01 -0.68 81.16
CA ASN A 4 -38.34 0.32 80.15
C ASN A 4 -38.28 -0.32 78.73
N SER A 5 -39.51 -0.44 78.23
CA SER A 5 -39.80 -0.92 76.89
C SER A 5 -39.53 0.22 75.85
N SER A 6 -38.67 -0.02 74.91
CA SER A 6 -38.50 0.89 73.75
C SER A 6 -39.06 0.23 72.49
N LYS A 7 -40.11 0.81 71.95
CA LYS A 7 -40.79 0.41 70.72
C LYS A 7 -39.92 0.71 69.54
N ASN A 8 -39.52 -0.31 68.75
CA ASN A 8 -38.89 -0.15 67.43
C ASN A 8 -39.97 0.15 66.38
N ILE A 9 -39.87 1.33 65.79
CA ILE A 9 -40.66 1.73 64.62
C ILE A 9 -39.87 1.28 63.38
N LEU A 10 -40.42 0.33 62.61
CA LEU A 10 -39.87 -0.10 61.29
C LEU A 10 -40.31 0.94 60.27
N LEU A 11 -39.35 1.71 59.77
CA LEU A 11 -39.52 2.55 58.57
C LEU A 11 -39.22 1.67 57.32
N CYS A 12 -40.25 1.39 56.54
CA CYS A 12 -40.09 0.81 55.19
C CYS A 12 -39.70 1.92 54.23
N LEU A 13 -38.44 1.91 53.73
CA LEU A 13 -38.03 2.66 52.55
C LEU A 13 -38.27 1.80 51.29
N PRO A 14 -38.86 2.37 50.21
CA PRO A 14 -38.95 1.66 48.94
C PRO A 14 -37.61 1.62 48.25
N LEU A 15 -37.13 0.41 47.89
CA LEU A 15 -35.99 0.21 46.98
C LEU A 15 -36.41 0.67 45.58
N LEU A 16 -35.89 1.81 45.12
CA LEU A 16 -35.88 2.19 43.72
C LEU A 16 -34.76 1.38 43.03
N ALA A 17 -35.14 0.32 42.33
CA ALA A 17 -34.25 -0.39 41.42
C ALA A 17 -34.00 0.50 40.17
N GLY A 18 -32.94 1.26 40.21
CA GLY A 18 -32.44 1.96 39.01
C GLY A 18 -31.91 0.93 38.00
N LEU A 19 -32.59 0.73 36.88
CA LEU A 19 -32.03 0.04 35.72
C LEU A 19 -30.87 0.84 35.17
N PHE A 20 -29.65 0.46 35.52
CA PHE A 20 -28.46 0.88 34.80
C PHE A 20 -28.46 0.18 33.44
N VAL A 21 -28.97 0.84 32.40
CA VAL A 21 -28.73 0.44 31.02
C VAL A 21 -27.27 0.70 30.76
N MET A 22 -26.41 -0.32 30.88
CA MET A 22 -25.05 -0.29 30.33
C MET A 22 -25.19 -0.08 28.82
N GLN A 23 -24.94 1.14 28.36
CA GLN A 23 -24.64 1.37 26.94
C GLN A 23 -23.36 0.63 26.64
N MET A 24 -23.47 -0.54 25.99
CA MET A 24 -22.34 -1.17 25.37
C MET A 24 -21.76 -0.18 24.34
N PRO A 25 -20.44 0.05 24.33
CA PRO A 25 -19.83 0.81 23.23
C PRO A 25 -20.26 0.13 21.93
N PRO A 26 -20.50 0.90 20.85
CA PRO A 26 -20.82 0.31 19.57
C PRO A 26 -19.73 -0.70 19.22
N ALA A 27 -20.12 -1.94 18.92
CA ALA A 27 -19.20 -2.97 18.48
C ALA A 27 -18.39 -2.36 17.31
N GLN A 28 -17.08 -2.28 17.47
CA GLN A 28 -16.20 -1.85 16.40
C GLN A 28 -16.43 -2.84 15.26
N ALA A 29 -16.94 -2.35 14.13
CA ALA A 29 -17.23 -3.23 13.00
C ALA A 29 -15.93 -3.97 12.66
N ALA A 30 -15.99 -5.30 12.65
CA ALA A 30 -14.84 -6.12 12.29
C ALA A 30 -14.32 -5.64 10.94
N GLU A 31 -13.01 -5.49 10.83
CA GLU A 31 -12.38 -5.15 9.54
C GLU A 31 -12.77 -6.23 8.51
N ALA A 32 -13.06 -5.80 7.31
CA ALA A 32 -13.40 -6.73 6.24
C ALA A 32 -12.15 -7.51 5.86
N GLU A 33 -12.21 -8.85 5.99
CA GLU A 33 -11.12 -9.73 5.62
C GLU A 33 -11.25 -10.17 4.15
N PRO A 34 -10.13 -10.21 3.39
CA PRO A 34 -10.15 -10.72 2.02
C PRO A 34 -10.21 -12.24 1.99
N THR A 35 -10.84 -12.78 0.96
CA THR A 35 -10.64 -14.20 0.62
C THR A 35 -9.37 -14.30 -0.20
N GLN A 36 -8.37 -15.04 0.32
CA GLN A 36 -7.08 -15.26 -0.38
C GLN A 36 -7.21 -16.28 -1.50
N HIS A 37 -6.53 -16.02 -2.60
CA HIS A 37 -6.44 -16.87 -3.78
C HIS A 37 -5.03 -16.86 -4.37
N GLU A 38 -4.78 -17.79 -5.30
CA GLU A 38 -3.57 -17.84 -6.11
C GLU A 38 -3.96 -18.01 -7.59
N PHE A 39 -3.20 -17.36 -8.47
CA PHE A 39 -3.29 -17.52 -9.92
C PHE A 39 -1.92 -17.89 -10.45
N ILE A 40 -1.84 -19.02 -11.17
CA ILE A 40 -0.59 -19.51 -11.76
C ILE A 40 -0.59 -19.18 -13.26
N ILE A 41 0.48 -18.54 -13.70
CA ILE A 41 0.71 -18.21 -15.10
C ILE A 41 1.82 -19.11 -15.63
N GLU A 42 1.47 -20.02 -16.49
CA GLU A 42 2.44 -20.91 -17.13
C GLU A 42 3.32 -20.12 -18.11
N ASN A 43 4.65 -20.36 -17.99
CA ASN A 43 5.66 -19.78 -18.87
C ASN A 43 5.58 -18.25 -19.00
N PHE A 44 5.44 -17.55 -17.87
CA PHE A 44 5.40 -16.09 -17.85
C PHE A 44 6.73 -15.51 -18.29
N LYS A 45 6.74 -14.82 -19.43
CA LYS A 45 7.94 -14.17 -19.96
C LYS A 45 8.00 -12.74 -19.46
N THR A 46 9.04 -12.43 -18.67
CA THR A 46 9.32 -11.08 -18.21
C THR A 46 9.87 -10.19 -19.32
N GLU A 47 9.86 -8.89 -19.12
CA GLU A 47 10.47 -7.91 -20.03
C GLU A 47 11.99 -8.13 -20.22
N SER A 48 12.65 -8.67 -19.20
CA SER A 48 14.07 -9.04 -19.30
C SER A 48 14.31 -10.23 -20.26
N GLY A 49 13.23 -10.88 -20.72
CA GLY A 49 13.26 -12.04 -21.59
C GLY A 49 13.35 -13.38 -20.86
N THR A 50 13.50 -13.37 -19.53
CA THR A 50 13.52 -14.60 -18.72
C THR A 50 12.11 -15.15 -18.59
N VAL A 51 11.97 -16.47 -18.68
CA VAL A 51 10.70 -17.17 -18.48
C VAL A 51 10.64 -17.70 -17.05
N ILE A 52 9.58 -17.33 -16.31
CA ILE A 52 9.22 -17.96 -15.03
C ILE A 52 8.25 -19.09 -15.36
N PRO A 53 8.63 -20.38 -15.17
CA PRO A 53 7.82 -21.52 -15.63
C PRO A 53 6.41 -21.53 -15.03
N GLN A 54 6.28 -21.22 -13.75
CA GLN A 54 5.03 -21.11 -13.03
C GLN A 54 5.05 -19.84 -12.19
N ALA A 55 4.66 -18.72 -12.81
CA ALA A 55 4.59 -17.45 -12.10
C ALA A 55 3.29 -17.40 -11.28
N ARG A 56 3.44 -17.34 -9.95
CA ARG A 56 2.34 -17.31 -9.00
C ARG A 56 2.04 -15.85 -8.62
N VAL A 57 0.79 -15.43 -8.78
CA VAL A 57 0.24 -14.18 -8.27
C VAL A 57 -0.70 -14.52 -7.12
N VAL A 58 -0.37 -14.07 -5.91
CA VAL A 58 -1.26 -14.13 -4.75
C VAL A 58 -2.16 -12.90 -4.77
N TYR A 59 -3.44 -13.08 -4.46
CA TYR A 59 -4.39 -11.97 -4.42
C TYR A 59 -5.52 -12.22 -3.42
N GLY A 60 -6.15 -11.13 -2.98
CA GLY A 60 -7.34 -11.17 -2.14
C GLY A 60 -8.56 -10.62 -2.87
N THR A 61 -9.75 -11.09 -2.50
CA THR A 61 -11.02 -10.54 -3.00
C THR A 61 -11.96 -10.18 -1.86
N TYR A 62 -12.69 -9.07 -2.04
CA TYR A 62 -13.78 -8.66 -1.15
C TYR A 62 -15.03 -8.40 -2.00
N GLY A 63 -16.20 -8.74 -1.47
CA GLY A 63 -17.46 -8.56 -2.19
C GLY A 63 -17.62 -9.48 -3.40
N LYS A 64 -18.39 -9.05 -4.39
CA LYS A 64 -18.67 -9.85 -5.60
C LYS A 64 -18.80 -8.97 -6.83
N LEU A 65 -18.33 -9.48 -7.97
CA LEU A 65 -18.58 -8.87 -9.27
C LEU A 65 -20.09 -8.93 -9.56
N ASN A 66 -20.68 -7.80 -9.91
CA ASN A 66 -22.09 -7.74 -10.24
C ASN A 66 -22.35 -8.24 -11.69
N ALA A 67 -23.62 -8.44 -12.04
CA ALA A 67 -24.00 -8.97 -13.35
C ALA A 67 -23.62 -8.02 -14.52
N ALA A 68 -23.53 -6.72 -14.26
CA ALA A 68 -23.11 -5.73 -15.25
C ALA A 68 -21.57 -5.72 -15.45
N GLY A 69 -20.80 -6.24 -14.48
CA GLY A 69 -19.34 -6.27 -14.52
C GLY A 69 -18.69 -4.89 -14.34
N ASP A 70 -19.41 -3.90 -13.75
CA ASP A 70 -19.01 -2.49 -13.68
C ASP A 70 -18.59 -2.01 -12.28
N ASN A 71 -18.53 -2.93 -11.30
CA ASN A 71 -18.20 -2.61 -9.90
C ASN A 71 -16.82 -3.09 -9.43
N ALA A 72 -15.96 -3.55 -10.34
CA ALA A 72 -14.64 -4.03 -10.01
C ALA A 72 -13.65 -2.88 -9.75
N VAL A 73 -12.90 -2.96 -8.63
CA VAL A 73 -11.83 -2.03 -8.26
C VAL A 73 -10.58 -2.84 -7.96
N LEU A 74 -9.46 -2.48 -8.59
CA LEU A 74 -8.15 -3.09 -8.35
C LEU A 74 -7.34 -2.24 -7.37
N LEU A 75 -6.72 -2.91 -6.39
CA LEU A 75 -5.81 -2.33 -5.40
C LEU A 75 -4.48 -3.08 -5.44
N PRO A 76 -3.56 -2.70 -6.31
CA PRO A 76 -2.26 -3.35 -6.42
C PRO A 76 -1.39 -3.04 -5.21
N SER A 77 -0.75 -4.07 -4.61
CA SER A 77 0.05 -3.90 -3.39
C SER A 77 1.26 -2.97 -3.61
N HIS A 78 1.79 -2.48 -2.50
CA HIS A 78 3.00 -1.66 -2.47
C HIS A 78 4.21 -2.47 -1.96
N TYR A 79 5.36 -1.82 -1.78
CA TYR A 79 6.61 -2.45 -1.36
C TYR A 79 6.42 -3.37 -0.15
N MET A 80 6.75 -4.65 -0.32
CA MET A 80 6.66 -5.73 0.68
C MET A 80 5.28 -5.92 1.34
N ALA A 81 4.25 -5.26 0.83
CA ALA A 81 2.88 -5.40 1.34
C ALA A 81 2.21 -6.66 0.81
N ASP A 82 1.24 -7.12 1.59
CA ASP A 82 0.30 -8.17 1.22
C ASP A 82 -1.09 -7.59 0.86
N MET A 83 -2.06 -8.48 0.72
CA MET A 83 -3.44 -8.14 0.35
C MET A 83 -4.19 -7.26 1.37
N HIS A 84 -3.67 -7.10 2.60
CA HIS A 84 -4.30 -6.28 3.65
C HIS A 84 -3.85 -4.81 3.61
N GLY A 85 -2.89 -4.45 2.75
CA GLY A 85 -2.27 -3.11 2.70
C GLY A 85 -3.23 -1.93 2.45
N TYR A 86 -4.52 -2.19 2.16
CA TYR A 86 -5.54 -1.19 1.89
C TYR A 86 -6.65 -1.09 2.94
N GLY A 87 -6.47 -1.68 4.12
CA GLY A 87 -7.43 -1.60 5.22
C GLY A 87 -7.84 -0.17 5.60
N PHE A 88 -6.99 0.82 5.31
CA PHE A 88 -7.29 2.23 5.57
C PHE A 88 -8.43 2.82 4.70
N VAL A 89 -8.76 2.22 3.55
CA VAL A 89 -9.86 2.65 2.65
C VAL A 89 -10.94 1.60 2.44
N ILE A 90 -10.75 0.35 2.89
CA ILE A 90 -11.72 -0.75 2.72
C ILE A 90 -12.53 -0.93 4.00
N GLY A 91 -13.85 -0.96 3.88
CA GLY A 91 -14.75 -1.31 4.98
C GLY A 91 -16.01 -0.47 5.08
N PRO A 92 -16.87 -0.77 6.04
CA PRO A 92 -18.09 0.00 6.30
C PRO A 92 -17.77 1.47 6.60
N GLY A 93 -18.39 2.40 5.88
CA GLY A 93 -18.18 3.84 6.05
C GLY A 93 -16.86 4.38 5.49
N LYS A 94 -16.01 3.54 4.90
CA LYS A 94 -14.82 3.93 4.16
C LYS A 94 -15.13 4.13 2.67
N ALA A 95 -14.16 4.61 1.92
CA ALA A 95 -14.31 4.92 0.49
C ALA A 95 -14.69 3.69 -0.35
N LEU A 96 -14.24 2.50 0.06
CA LEU A 96 -14.44 1.25 -0.64
C LEU A 96 -15.29 0.30 0.21
N ASP A 97 -16.59 0.26 -0.11
CA ASP A 97 -17.56 -0.58 0.58
C ASP A 97 -17.69 -1.94 -0.15
N PRO A 98 -17.22 -3.05 0.47
CA PRO A 98 -17.28 -4.39 -0.14
C PRO A 98 -18.71 -4.90 -0.40
N THR A 99 -19.74 -4.29 0.20
CA THR A 99 -21.13 -4.66 -0.07
C THR A 99 -21.61 -4.15 -1.42
N LYS A 100 -20.90 -3.18 -2.02
CA LYS A 100 -21.25 -2.53 -3.29
C LYS A 100 -20.23 -2.78 -4.39
N MET A 101 -18.99 -3.04 -4.02
CA MET A 101 -17.85 -3.15 -4.92
C MET A 101 -17.23 -4.55 -4.85
N PHE A 102 -16.72 -5.01 -5.98
CA PHE A 102 -15.82 -6.15 -6.05
C PHE A 102 -14.38 -5.63 -5.99
N LEU A 103 -13.73 -5.80 -4.83
CA LEU A 103 -12.37 -5.30 -4.61
C LEU A 103 -11.39 -6.44 -4.82
N ILE A 104 -10.35 -6.20 -5.58
CA ILE A 104 -9.27 -7.15 -5.85
C ILE A 104 -7.96 -6.53 -5.36
N THR A 105 -7.30 -7.16 -4.38
CA THR A 105 -5.99 -6.77 -3.89
C THR A 105 -4.95 -7.73 -4.44
N SER A 106 -4.09 -7.28 -5.36
CA SER A 106 -3.05 -8.12 -5.98
C SER A 106 -1.69 -7.90 -5.31
N GLU A 107 -0.91 -8.96 -5.16
CA GLU A 107 0.41 -8.91 -4.53
C GLU A 107 1.52 -8.92 -5.58
N LEU A 108 2.49 -7.99 -5.44
CA LEU A 108 3.65 -7.86 -6.32
C LEU A 108 4.54 -9.11 -6.29
N PHE A 109 5.16 -9.42 -7.41
CA PHE A 109 6.31 -10.33 -7.43
C PHE A 109 7.41 -9.81 -6.48
N GLY A 110 8.07 -10.72 -5.81
CA GLY A 110 9.15 -10.39 -4.89
C GLY A 110 8.72 -10.06 -3.47
N ASN A 111 7.44 -10.14 -3.11
CA ASN A 111 7.00 -9.89 -1.74
C ASN A 111 7.11 -11.10 -0.79
N GLY A 112 7.61 -12.24 -1.27
CA GLY A 112 7.72 -13.49 -0.50
C GLY A 112 6.48 -14.39 -0.56
N ARG A 113 5.36 -13.93 -1.14
CA ARG A 113 4.09 -14.66 -1.26
C ARG A 113 3.75 -14.96 -2.73
N SER A 114 3.69 -13.98 -3.60
CA SER A 114 3.79 -14.17 -5.06
C SER A 114 5.16 -14.70 -5.42
N SER A 115 5.41 -15.12 -6.67
CA SER A 115 6.72 -15.60 -7.09
C SER A 115 7.83 -14.62 -6.71
N SER A 116 8.83 -15.12 -6.00
CA SER A 116 9.85 -14.33 -5.33
C SER A 116 11.18 -15.07 -5.30
N PRO A 117 12.31 -14.39 -5.13
CA PRO A 117 13.61 -15.03 -4.90
C PRO A 117 13.58 -16.12 -3.84
N SER A 118 12.90 -15.88 -2.71
CA SER A 118 12.88 -16.80 -1.57
C SER A 118 12.01 -18.04 -1.75
N ASN A 119 11.05 -18.02 -2.66
CA ASN A 119 10.07 -19.12 -2.81
C ASN A 119 10.02 -19.77 -4.19
N THR A 120 10.85 -19.32 -5.14
CA THR A 120 10.97 -19.93 -6.45
C THR A 120 12.08 -21.00 -6.43
N PRO A 121 11.86 -22.18 -7.03
CA PRO A 121 12.87 -23.24 -7.05
C PRO A 121 14.03 -22.91 -8.01
N GLU A 122 15.13 -23.66 -7.87
CA GLU A 122 16.21 -23.61 -8.87
C GLU A 122 15.69 -23.91 -10.28
N PRO A 123 16.24 -23.28 -11.33
CA PRO A 123 17.43 -22.43 -11.34
C PRO A 123 17.17 -20.94 -11.03
N LEU A 124 15.96 -20.54 -10.64
CA LEU A 124 15.56 -19.14 -10.41
C LEU A 124 15.53 -18.75 -8.91
N HIS A 125 16.09 -19.58 -8.03
CA HIS A 125 16.13 -19.30 -6.60
C HIS A 125 17.11 -18.16 -6.24
N GLY A 126 16.80 -17.40 -5.17
CA GLY A 126 17.70 -16.40 -4.60
C GLY A 126 18.08 -15.31 -5.59
N PRO A 127 19.37 -14.96 -5.70
CA PRO A 127 19.85 -13.88 -6.56
C PRO A 127 19.71 -14.19 -8.06
N ARG A 128 19.33 -15.40 -8.44
CA ARG A 128 19.08 -15.85 -9.82
C ARG A 128 17.66 -15.53 -10.30
N PHE A 129 16.78 -15.11 -9.38
CA PHE A 129 15.42 -14.68 -9.78
C PHE A 129 15.50 -13.48 -10.72
N PRO A 130 14.74 -13.46 -11.82
CA PRO A 130 14.81 -12.37 -12.77
C PRO A 130 14.35 -11.05 -12.16
N VAL A 131 14.99 -9.95 -12.57
CA VAL A 131 14.45 -8.62 -12.28
C VAL A 131 13.13 -8.48 -13.04
N VAL A 132 12.07 -8.19 -12.30
CA VAL A 132 10.73 -7.90 -12.83
C VAL A 132 10.47 -6.40 -12.76
N THR A 133 9.68 -5.89 -13.70
CA THR A 133 9.30 -4.47 -13.76
C THR A 133 7.90 -4.27 -13.17
N ILE A 134 7.51 -3.01 -12.95
CA ILE A 134 6.11 -2.67 -12.65
C ILE A 134 5.19 -3.13 -13.78
N ARG A 135 5.64 -3.04 -15.05
CA ARG A 135 4.86 -3.49 -16.22
C ARG A 135 4.69 -5.00 -16.25
N ASP A 136 5.71 -5.80 -15.85
CA ASP A 136 5.55 -7.25 -15.67
C ASP A 136 4.46 -7.58 -14.65
N ASN A 137 4.43 -6.85 -13.52
CA ASN A 137 3.39 -7.03 -12.50
C ASN A 137 2.00 -6.65 -13.03
N VAL A 138 1.89 -5.56 -13.76
CA VAL A 138 0.64 -5.12 -14.39
C VAL A 138 0.16 -6.14 -15.42
N GLU A 139 1.04 -6.70 -16.25
CA GLU A 139 0.72 -7.76 -17.20
C GLU A 139 0.20 -9.03 -16.52
N ALA A 140 0.90 -9.48 -15.46
CA ALA A 140 0.49 -10.67 -14.71
C ALA A 140 -0.90 -10.48 -14.08
N VAL A 141 -1.18 -9.30 -13.53
CA VAL A 141 -2.49 -8.98 -12.94
C VAL A 141 -3.55 -8.76 -14.00
N HIS A 142 -3.21 -8.22 -15.18
CA HIS A 142 -4.15 -8.13 -16.30
C HIS A 142 -4.64 -9.52 -16.73
N ARG A 143 -3.74 -10.50 -16.81
CA ARG A 143 -4.09 -11.89 -17.09
C ARG A 143 -4.95 -12.48 -15.97
N LEU A 144 -4.62 -12.23 -14.69
CA LEU A 144 -5.47 -12.63 -13.56
C LEU A 144 -6.90 -12.10 -13.72
N LEU A 145 -7.05 -10.80 -14.02
CA LEU A 145 -8.37 -10.17 -14.16
C LEU A 145 -9.16 -10.75 -15.32
N THR A 146 -8.53 -10.94 -16.47
CA THR A 146 -9.21 -11.34 -17.71
C THR A 146 -9.43 -12.86 -17.80
N GLU A 147 -8.43 -13.66 -17.46
CA GLU A 147 -8.45 -15.12 -17.63
C GLU A 147 -9.14 -15.83 -16.44
N GLN A 148 -8.87 -15.38 -15.19
CA GLN A 148 -9.37 -16.06 -13.99
C GLN A 148 -10.65 -15.42 -13.42
N LEU A 149 -10.68 -14.08 -13.33
CA LEU A 149 -11.79 -13.36 -12.71
C LEU A 149 -12.84 -12.88 -13.73
N HIS A 150 -12.56 -13.00 -15.02
CA HIS A 150 -13.42 -12.57 -16.12
C HIS A 150 -13.87 -11.10 -16.03
N VAL A 151 -13.02 -10.26 -15.40
CA VAL A 151 -13.19 -8.81 -15.34
C VAL A 151 -12.76 -8.22 -16.67
N ARG A 152 -13.67 -7.50 -17.33
CA ARG A 152 -13.43 -6.89 -18.64
C ARG A 152 -13.15 -5.40 -18.57
N HIS A 153 -13.47 -4.79 -17.45
CA HIS A 153 -13.31 -3.36 -17.22
C HIS A 153 -13.24 -3.09 -15.72
N LEU A 154 -12.44 -2.10 -15.31
CA LEU A 154 -12.31 -1.67 -13.94
C LEU A 154 -12.99 -0.31 -13.74
N ARG A 155 -13.82 -0.20 -12.71
CA ARG A 155 -14.30 1.09 -12.23
C ARG A 155 -13.17 2.02 -11.81
N ALA A 156 -12.16 1.44 -11.16
CA ALA A 156 -10.94 2.16 -10.76
C ALA A 156 -9.74 1.23 -10.50
N VAL A 157 -8.53 1.79 -10.62
CA VAL A 157 -7.31 1.27 -10.02
C VAL A 157 -6.87 2.26 -8.94
N ILE A 158 -6.71 1.80 -7.70
CA ILE A 158 -6.36 2.65 -6.56
C ILE A 158 -5.06 2.14 -5.95
N GLY A 159 -4.03 2.97 -5.98
CA GLY A 159 -2.69 2.58 -5.54
C GLY A 159 -2.07 3.56 -4.55
N PHE A 160 -1.36 3.01 -3.56
CA PHE A 160 -0.46 3.70 -2.65
C PHE A 160 0.99 3.32 -2.98
N SER A 161 1.93 4.27 -2.97
CA SER A 161 3.36 4.01 -3.12
C SER A 161 3.68 3.27 -4.44
N MET A 162 4.34 2.12 -4.43
CA MET A 162 4.52 1.27 -5.61
C MET A 162 3.17 0.81 -6.21
N GLY A 163 2.10 0.75 -5.42
CA GLY A 163 0.74 0.54 -5.94
C GLY A 163 0.27 1.72 -6.81
N ALA A 164 0.64 2.95 -6.46
CA ALA A 164 0.38 4.13 -7.28
C ALA A 164 1.20 4.11 -8.59
N GLN A 165 2.45 3.66 -8.53
CA GLN A 165 3.25 3.40 -9.75
C GLN A 165 2.53 2.41 -10.66
N GLN A 166 1.97 1.33 -10.09
CA GLN A 166 1.16 0.38 -10.86
C GLN A 166 -0.10 1.05 -11.43
N ALA A 167 -0.79 1.91 -10.67
CA ALA A 167 -1.98 2.60 -11.17
C ALA A 167 -1.67 3.45 -12.42
N PHE A 168 -0.57 4.19 -12.42
CA PHE A 168 -0.11 4.92 -13.60
C PHE A 168 0.25 3.96 -14.75
N GLN A 169 0.97 2.86 -14.45
CA GLN A 169 1.33 1.88 -15.47
C GLN A 169 0.09 1.22 -16.09
N TRP A 170 -0.94 0.91 -15.28
CA TRP A 170 -2.23 0.42 -15.77
C TRP A 170 -2.87 1.38 -16.77
N ALA A 171 -2.94 2.67 -16.42
CA ALA A 171 -3.56 3.69 -17.26
C ALA A 171 -2.82 3.90 -18.59
N VAL A 172 -1.51 3.67 -18.61
CA VAL A 172 -0.68 3.79 -19.82
C VAL A 172 -0.69 2.51 -20.65
N SER A 173 -0.59 1.31 -20.00
CA SER A 173 -0.56 0.04 -20.71
C SER A 173 -1.93 -0.37 -21.26
N TYR A 174 -2.99 -0.07 -20.54
CA TYR A 174 -4.37 -0.50 -20.84
C TYR A 174 -5.34 0.68 -20.74
N PRO A 175 -5.21 1.74 -21.59
CA PRO A 175 -5.92 3.01 -21.40
C PRO A 175 -7.45 2.91 -21.49
N ASP A 176 -7.99 1.84 -22.08
CA ASP A 176 -9.43 1.60 -22.20
C ASP A 176 -9.98 0.60 -21.16
N PHE A 177 -9.13 0.12 -20.24
CA PHE A 177 -9.51 -0.93 -19.30
C PHE A 177 -10.07 -0.38 -17.98
N MET A 178 -9.99 0.93 -17.72
CA MET A 178 -10.50 1.53 -16.49
C MET A 178 -11.05 2.92 -16.70
N ASP A 179 -12.02 3.31 -15.85
CA ASP A 179 -12.59 4.67 -15.86
C ASP A 179 -11.71 5.65 -15.09
N ARG A 180 -11.10 5.20 -13.98
CA ARG A 180 -10.43 6.06 -13.00
C ARG A 180 -9.15 5.44 -12.48
N ILE A 181 -8.19 6.28 -12.11
CA ILE A 181 -7.08 5.90 -11.23
C ILE A 181 -7.00 6.85 -10.03
N VAL A 182 -6.64 6.31 -8.88
CA VAL A 182 -6.24 7.07 -7.70
C VAL A 182 -4.82 6.70 -7.35
N ALA A 183 -3.94 7.68 -7.28
CA ALA A 183 -2.53 7.48 -6.96
C ALA A 183 -2.18 8.28 -5.70
N THR A 184 -1.90 7.59 -4.58
CA THR A 184 -1.49 8.23 -3.33
C THR A 184 -0.01 7.99 -3.09
N SER A 185 0.76 9.04 -2.77
CA SER A 185 2.20 8.98 -2.46
C SER A 185 3.02 8.09 -3.40
N GLY A 186 2.91 8.31 -4.72
CA GLY A 186 3.66 7.60 -5.76
C GLY A 186 3.70 8.40 -7.06
N THR A 187 4.61 8.07 -7.97
CA THR A 187 4.84 8.78 -9.24
C THR A 187 4.78 7.84 -10.44
N ALA A 188 4.58 8.39 -11.64
CA ALA A 188 4.58 7.62 -12.89
C ALA A 188 6.00 7.22 -13.34
N LYS A 189 7.04 7.81 -12.73
CA LYS A 189 8.44 7.50 -12.97
C LYS A 189 9.23 7.62 -11.68
N THR A 190 10.27 6.79 -11.52
CA THR A 190 11.25 6.95 -10.44
C THR A 190 12.34 7.91 -10.91
N TYR A 191 12.37 9.10 -10.33
CA TYR A 191 13.35 10.13 -10.67
C TYR A 191 14.68 9.95 -9.93
N GLY A 192 15.72 10.71 -10.34
CA GLY A 192 17.09 10.55 -9.84
C GLY A 192 17.25 10.60 -8.32
N HIS A 193 16.46 11.43 -7.61
CA HIS A 193 16.40 11.45 -6.14
C HIS A 193 16.02 10.07 -5.58
N GLY A 194 14.92 9.47 -6.09
CA GLY A 194 14.47 8.15 -5.71
C GLY A 194 15.47 7.05 -6.02
N LEU A 195 16.13 7.13 -7.20
CA LEU A 195 17.16 6.17 -7.61
C LEU A 195 18.35 6.16 -6.63
N VAL A 196 18.92 7.33 -6.33
CA VAL A 196 20.05 7.43 -5.38
C VAL A 196 19.69 6.95 -3.99
N ARG A 197 18.46 7.23 -3.53
CA ARG A 197 17.95 6.74 -2.25
C ARG A 197 17.90 5.20 -2.22
N LEU A 198 17.32 4.57 -3.25
CA LEU A 198 17.18 3.11 -3.34
C LEU A 198 18.56 2.43 -3.45
N GLU A 199 19.48 2.97 -4.25
CA GLU A 199 20.86 2.48 -4.32
C GLU A 199 21.58 2.57 -2.97
N GLY A 200 21.39 3.64 -2.21
CA GLY A 200 21.94 3.77 -0.85
C GLY A 200 21.38 2.70 0.11
N GLN A 201 20.12 2.36 -0.01
CA GLN A 201 19.46 1.32 0.79
C GLN A 201 19.95 -0.07 0.42
N ILE A 202 20.08 -0.36 -0.89
CA ILE A 202 20.63 -1.63 -1.37
C ILE A 202 22.09 -1.77 -0.92
N ALA A 203 22.90 -0.70 -1.05
CA ALA A 203 24.29 -0.71 -0.60
C ALA A 203 24.42 -0.98 0.89
N ALA A 204 23.53 -0.38 1.72
CA ALA A 204 23.52 -0.61 3.18
C ALA A 204 23.23 -2.08 3.52
N LEU A 205 22.27 -2.71 2.82
CA LEU A 205 21.94 -4.12 3.01
C LEU A 205 23.07 -5.04 2.55
N THR A 206 23.60 -4.79 1.35
CA THR A 206 24.61 -5.67 0.72
C THR A 206 26.02 -5.51 1.29
N ALA A 207 26.27 -4.48 2.13
CA ALA A 207 27.53 -4.31 2.84
C ALA A 207 27.76 -5.37 3.94
N ASP A 208 26.72 -6.08 4.36
CA ASP A 208 26.86 -7.19 5.30
C ASP A 208 27.59 -8.36 4.63
N PRO A 209 28.76 -8.82 5.17
CA PRO A 209 29.46 -9.99 4.62
C PRO A 209 28.61 -11.26 4.60
N ALA A 210 27.58 -11.37 5.48
CA ALA A 210 26.65 -12.49 5.48
C ALA A 210 25.73 -12.54 4.26
N PHE A 211 25.59 -11.42 3.50
CA PHE A 211 24.80 -11.37 2.28
C PHE A 211 25.34 -12.27 1.15
N LYS A 212 26.67 -12.44 1.07
CA LYS A 212 27.35 -13.35 0.11
C LYS A 212 26.86 -13.21 -1.34
N GLY A 213 26.59 -11.99 -1.81
CA GLY A 213 26.05 -11.76 -3.16
C GLY A 213 24.64 -12.29 -3.37
N GLY A 214 23.90 -12.57 -2.29
CA GLY A 214 22.54 -13.12 -2.31
C GLY A 214 22.47 -14.65 -2.11
N ASP A 215 23.60 -15.36 -2.10
CA ASP A 215 23.67 -16.83 -1.85
C ASP A 215 23.93 -17.11 -0.34
N TYR A 216 23.09 -16.55 0.53
CA TYR A 216 23.15 -16.77 1.97
C TYR A 216 22.30 -17.99 2.37
N THR A 217 22.68 -18.63 3.47
CA THR A 217 21.89 -19.68 4.12
C THR A 217 21.01 -19.06 5.22
N ASP A 218 21.62 -18.19 6.02
CA ASP A 218 20.95 -17.41 7.06
C ASP A 218 20.84 -15.97 6.59
N GLN A 219 19.76 -15.29 6.94
CA GLN A 219 19.53 -13.90 6.53
C GLN A 219 20.68 -12.98 6.97
N PRO A 220 21.10 -12.02 6.13
CA PRO A 220 22.10 -11.02 6.51
C PRO A 220 21.49 -9.97 7.44
N GLU A 221 21.25 -10.35 8.69
CA GLU A 221 20.47 -9.56 9.66
C GLU A 221 21.04 -8.17 9.90
N LYS A 222 22.38 -8.04 9.98
CA LYS A 222 23.01 -6.72 10.15
C LYS A 222 22.77 -5.82 8.95
N GLY A 223 22.82 -6.39 7.75
CA GLY A 223 22.50 -5.70 6.52
C GLY A 223 21.04 -5.23 6.49
N ILE A 224 20.11 -6.11 6.85
CA ILE A 224 18.67 -5.79 6.94
C ILE A 224 18.42 -4.68 7.98
N GLN A 225 19.05 -4.76 9.14
CA GLN A 225 18.94 -3.74 10.18
C GLN A 225 19.53 -2.39 9.74
N THR A 226 20.67 -2.40 9.04
CA THR A 226 21.29 -1.19 8.49
C THR A 226 20.40 -0.57 7.42
N PHE A 227 19.87 -1.38 6.51
CA PHE A 227 18.86 -0.98 5.53
C PHE A 227 17.67 -0.32 6.21
N ALA A 228 17.12 -0.92 7.27
CA ALA A 228 15.96 -0.40 7.99
C ALA A 228 16.20 1.01 8.56
N ILE A 229 17.38 1.26 9.12
CA ILE A 229 17.75 2.58 9.64
C ILE A 229 17.88 3.61 8.52
N VAL A 230 18.55 3.26 7.43
CA VAL A 230 18.64 4.16 6.25
C VAL A 230 17.26 4.46 5.70
N TRP A 231 16.39 3.44 5.62
CA TRP A 231 15.00 3.59 5.17
C TRP A 231 14.21 4.56 6.05
N THR A 232 14.30 4.40 7.36
CA THR A 232 13.53 5.17 8.34
C THR A 232 13.79 6.67 8.25
N GLY A 233 15.01 7.08 7.93
CA GLY A 233 15.36 8.49 7.73
C GLY A 233 14.61 9.19 6.57
N TRP A 234 14.03 8.41 5.64
CA TRP A 234 13.27 8.91 4.49
C TRP A 234 11.76 8.70 4.62
N LEU A 235 11.33 7.84 5.54
CA LEU A 235 9.91 7.44 5.70
C LEU A 235 9.04 8.61 6.13
N PHE A 236 9.51 9.35 7.11
CA PHE A 236 8.81 10.50 7.69
C PHE A 236 9.44 11.81 7.25
N SER A 237 8.68 12.91 7.34
CA SER A 237 9.19 14.24 7.02
C SER A 237 10.25 14.72 8.03
N GLN A 238 11.08 15.66 7.61
CA GLN A 238 12.03 16.33 8.49
C GLN A 238 11.31 17.02 9.66
N GLU A 239 10.13 17.60 9.41
CA GLU A 239 9.30 18.26 10.39
C GLU A 239 8.73 17.28 11.42
N TRP A 240 8.38 16.06 10.99
CA TRP A 240 7.93 14.97 11.86
C TRP A 240 9.02 14.64 12.92
N TRP A 241 10.27 14.50 12.48
CA TRP A 241 11.42 14.28 13.37
C TRP A 241 11.66 15.47 14.28
N ARG A 242 11.68 16.67 13.77
CA ARG A 242 11.96 17.91 14.53
C ARG A 242 10.91 18.18 15.61
N ARG A 243 9.64 17.86 15.33
CA ARG A 243 8.53 17.99 16.30
C ARG A 243 8.33 16.79 17.17
N GLU A 244 9.16 15.77 17.04
CA GLU A 244 9.05 14.50 17.79
C GLU A 244 7.64 13.88 17.70
N LEU A 245 7.01 13.89 16.51
CA LEU A 245 5.63 13.40 16.33
C LEU A 245 5.50 11.90 16.62
N TRP A 246 6.60 11.14 16.69
CA TRP A 246 6.64 9.77 17.19
C TRP A 246 6.10 9.65 18.63
N ARG A 247 6.13 10.71 19.44
CA ARG A 247 5.53 10.73 20.79
C ARG A 247 4.00 10.65 20.77
N THR A 248 3.37 10.89 19.62
CA THR A 248 1.91 10.77 19.46
C THR A 248 1.45 9.34 19.26
N ASP A 249 2.38 8.41 18.99
CA ASP A 249 2.14 6.99 18.84
C ASP A 249 3.05 6.20 19.80
N ALA A 250 2.47 5.81 20.93
CA ALA A 250 3.18 5.05 21.97
C ALA A 250 3.77 3.72 21.46
N SER A 251 3.28 3.20 20.33
CA SER A 251 3.84 1.98 19.74
C SER A 251 5.21 2.19 19.11
N LEU A 252 5.59 3.43 18.81
CA LEU A 252 6.90 3.75 18.20
C LEU A 252 8.02 3.85 19.23
N GLY A 253 7.74 4.28 20.46
CA GLY A 253 8.72 4.40 21.55
C GLY A 253 8.48 5.66 22.40
N SER A 254 9.12 5.72 23.57
CA SER A 254 9.01 6.84 24.51
C SER A 254 10.12 7.88 24.36
N ASN A 255 11.23 7.52 23.69
CA ASN A 255 12.39 8.36 23.43
C ASN A 255 13.01 8.03 22.07
N PHE A 256 13.94 8.86 21.60
CA PHE A 256 14.55 8.74 20.28
C PHE A 256 15.25 7.39 20.07
N ASP A 257 15.99 6.89 21.08
CA ASP A 257 16.74 5.64 20.95
C ASP A 257 15.81 4.44 20.80
N GLU A 258 14.70 4.42 21.52
CA GLU A 258 13.67 3.39 21.38
C GLU A 258 13.02 3.41 20.00
N VAL A 259 12.72 4.59 19.46
CA VAL A 259 12.17 4.75 18.11
C VAL A 259 13.14 4.18 17.07
N VAL A 260 14.44 4.56 17.16
CA VAL A 260 15.46 4.06 16.25
C VAL A 260 15.61 2.54 16.36
N GLU A 261 15.65 2.02 17.58
CA GLU A 261 15.81 0.58 17.80
C GLU A 261 14.61 -0.23 17.30
N ARG A 262 13.39 0.30 17.48
CA ARG A 262 12.20 -0.33 16.96
C ARG A 262 12.23 -0.45 15.42
N PHE A 263 12.60 0.60 14.71
CA PHE A 263 12.75 0.53 13.27
C PHE A 263 13.87 -0.41 12.85
N ARG A 264 15.01 -0.39 13.57
CA ARG A 264 16.13 -1.28 13.31
C ARG A 264 15.72 -2.75 13.34
N THR A 265 14.94 -3.15 14.34
CA THR A 265 14.68 -4.56 14.65
C THR A 265 13.35 -5.08 14.12
N ASN A 266 12.41 -4.18 13.77
CA ASN A 266 11.04 -4.58 13.44
C ASN A 266 10.42 -3.79 12.26
N PHE A 267 11.26 -3.31 11.34
CA PHE A 267 10.75 -2.52 10.19
C PHE A 267 9.94 -3.39 9.23
N ILE A 268 10.48 -4.54 8.82
CA ILE A 268 9.78 -5.54 8.01
C ILE A 268 10.12 -6.92 8.60
N PRO A 269 9.35 -7.39 9.59
CA PRO A 269 9.63 -8.65 10.29
C PRO A 269 9.63 -9.83 9.31
N GLY A 270 10.67 -10.68 9.39
CA GLY A 270 10.78 -11.88 8.55
C GLY A 270 11.07 -11.62 7.08
N ALA A 271 11.49 -10.39 6.71
CA ALA A 271 11.83 -10.08 5.33
C ALA A 271 13.06 -10.88 4.86
N ASP A 272 13.00 -11.35 3.62
CA ASP A 272 14.13 -11.94 2.91
C ASP A 272 14.91 -10.86 2.16
N ALA A 273 16.24 -10.86 2.28
CA ALA A 273 17.09 -9.81 1.72
C ALA A 273 17.01 -9.74 0.19
N ASN A 274 16.93 -10.87 -0.52
CA ASN A 274 16.79 -10.88 -1.97
C ASN A 274 15.41 -10.37 -2.40
N ASN A 275 14.35 -10.65 -1.63
CA ASN A 275 13.01 -10.11 -1.88
C ASN A 275 13.00 -8.58 -1.73
N LEU A 276 13.61 -8.06 -0.67
CA LEU A 276 13.76 -6.62 -0.45
C LEU A 276 14.45 -5.95 -1.64
N ILE A 277 15.59 -6.52 -2.08
CA ILE A 277 16.38 -5.99 -3.19
C ILE A 277 15.60 -6.08 -4.51
N LEU A 278 14.95 -7.21 -4.78
CA LEU A 278 14.18 -7.37 -6.02
C LEU A 278 13.12 -6.27 -6.15
N GLN A 279 12.34 -6.03 -5.11
CA GLN A 279 11.29 -5.00 -5.17
C GLN A 279 11.87 -3.59 -5.24
N MET A 280 13.03 -3.31 -4.60
CA MET A 280 13.74 -2.03 -4.81
C MET A 280 14.18 -1.87 -6.28
N ARG A 281 14.73 -2.91 -6.90
CA ARG A 281 15.11 -2.91 -8.33
C ARG A 281 13.88 -2.76 -9.26
N THR A 282 12.75 -3.35 -8.89
CA THR A 282 11.46 -3.15 -9.57
C THR A 282 11.03 -1.68 -9.51
N TRP A 283 11.15 -1.06 -8.34
CA TRP A 283 10.85 0.35 -8.12
C TRP A 283 11.76 1.27 -8.93
N GLU A 284 13.09 1.04 -8.91
CA GLU A 284 14.07 1.83 -9.67
C GLU A 284 13.79 1.86 -11.17
N LYS A 285 13.34 0.72 -11.72
CA LYS A 285 13.09 0.58 -13.16
C LYS A 285 11.75 1.18 -13.60
N HIS A 286 10.95 1.69 -12.66
CA HIS A 286 9.64 2.22 -13.02
C HIS A 286 9.75 3.53 -13.80
N ASP A 287 9.24 3.50 -15.03
CA ASP A 287 9.06 4.65 -15.92
C ASP A 287 7.97 4.28 -16.94
N VAL A 288 6.81 4.92 -16.85
CA VAL A 288 5.71 4.67 -17.81
C VAL A 288 6.10 5.06 -19.24
N GLY A 289 7.08 5.97 -19.42
CA GLY A 289 7.63 6.33 -20.71
C GLY A 289 8.31 5.17 -21.44
N ASN A 290 8.79 4.15 -20.71
CA ASN A 290 9.35 2.95 -21.30
C ASN A 290 8.30 1.99 -21.89
N THR A 291 6.99 2.28 -21.71
CA THR A 291 5.91 1.50 -22.34
C THR A 291 5.92 1.75 -23.85
N PRO A 292 5.94 0.70 -24.71
CA PRO A 292 5.73 0.90 -26.13
C PRO A 292 4.37 1.59 -26.41
N PRO A 293 4.27 2.58 -27.30
CA PRO A 293 5.26 3.10 -28.26
C PRO A 293 6.03 4.36 -27.80
N PHE A 294 6.11 4.68 -26.51
CA PHE A 294 6.62 5.98 -26.04
C PHE A 294 8.14 6.09 -26.00
N HIS A 295 8.88 4.98 -26.04
CA HIS A 295 10.35 4.95 -26.20
C HIS A 295 11.14 5.83 -25.21
N GLY A 296 10.70 5.91 -23.95
CA GLY A 296 11.32 6.69 -22.88
C GLY A 296 10.70 8.09 -22.68
N ASP A 297 9.74 8.49 -23.50
CA ASP A 297 9.04 9.76 -23.36
C ASP A 297 7.91 9.66 -22.33
N VAL A 298 8.23 10.01 -21.08
CA VAL A 298 7.27 9.98 -19.96
C VAL A 298 6.13 10.97 -20.16
N GLU A 299 6.41 12.15 -20.77
CA GLU A 299 5.36 13.16 -21.00
C GLU A 299 4.35 12.69 -22.04
N ALA A 300 4.81 12.05 -23.12
CA ALA A 300 3.91 11.47 -24.11
C ALA A 300 3.08 10.34 -23.51
N ALA A 301 3.66 9.49 -22.66
CA ALA A 301 2.94 8.43 -21.95
C ALA A 301 1.87 9.01 -21.02
N LEU A 302 2.17 10.05 -20.25
CA LEU A 302 1.21 10.72 -19.38
C LEU A 302 0.06 11.37 -20.17
N ARG A 303 0.35 12.00 -21.32
CA ARG A 303 -0.70 12.57 -22.20
C ARG A 303 -1.61 11.52 -22.82
N SER A 304 -1.19 10.26 -22.87
CA SER A 304 -2.01 9.15 -23.41
C SER A 304 -3.07 8.63 -22.42
N ILE A 305 -2.99 9.00 -21.14
CA ILE A 305 -3.92 8.54 -20.11
C ILE A 305 -5.32 9.04 -20.40
N LYS A 306 -6.28 8.12 -20.56
CA LYS A 306 -7.70 8.41 -20.82
C LYS A 306 -8.53 8.46 -19.54
N ALA A 307 -8.13 7.70 -18.53
CA ALA A 307 -8.81 7.62 -17.25
C ALA A 307 -8.86 8.99 -16.55
N GLN A 308 -9.90 9.22 -15.74
CA GLN A 308 -9.88 10.30 -14.76
C GLN A 308 -8.84 9.99 -13.69
N VAL A 309 -8.03 10.96 -13.29
CA VAL A 309 -6.93 10.78 -12.33
C VAL A 309 -7.15 11.63 -11.09
N LEU A 310 -7.19 11.00 -9.92
CA LEU A 310 -7.03 11.67 -8.63
C LEU A 310 -5.62 11.40 -8.12
N TYR A 311 -4.77 12.43 -8.17
CA TYR A 311 -3.38 12.34 -7.78
C TYR A 311 -3.18 12.99 -6.41
N MET A 312 -2.88 12.18 -5.38
CA MET A 312 -2.81 12.60 -3.99
C MET A 312 -1.41 12.35 -3.39
N PRO A 313 -0.39 13.13 -3.78
CA PRO A 313 0.92 13.06 -3.12
C PRO A 313 0.81 13.57 -1.68
N SER A 314 1.62 13.05 -0.75
CA SER A 314 1.79 13.75 0.54
C SER A 314 2.69 14.98 0.36
N GLU A 315 2.32 16.11 0.97
CA GLU A 315 3.10 17.36 0.82
C GLU A 315 4.54 17.24 1.33
N THR A 316 4.78 16.32 2.26
CA THR A 316 6.07 16.16 2.94
C THR A 316 6.74 14.81 2.64
N ASP A 317 6.27 14.10 1.62
CA ASP A 317 6.85 12.82 1.20
C ASP A 317 8.28 13.01 0.68
N LEU A 318 9.22 12.23 1.23
CA LEU A 318 10.62 12.22 0.82
C LEU A 318 10.94 11.07 -0.16
N TYR A 319 10.03 10.09 -0.32
CA TYR A 319 10.17 9.03 -1.32
C TYR A 319 9.72 9.50 -2.70
N PHE A 320 8.56 10.14 -2.73
CA PHE A 320 7.91 10.69 -3.91
C PHE A 320 7.59 12.17 -3.67
N PRO A 321 8.58 13.05 -3.90
CA PRO A 321 8.42 14.48 -3.63
C PRO A 321 7.22 15.08 -4.37
N VAL A 322 6.45 15.92 -3.69
CA VAL A 322 5.27 16.57 -4.28
C VAL A 322 5.60 17.40 -5.52
N THR A 323 6.84 17.82 -5.68
CA THR A 323 7.33 18.53 -6.87
C THR A 323 7.29 17.66 -8.12
N ASP A 324 7.60 16.37 -7.99
CA ASP A 324 7.55 15.42 -9.11
C ASP A 324 6.08 15.19 -9.51
N ALA A 325 5.19 15.05 -8.51
CA ALA A 325 3.76 14.92 -8.77
C ALA A 325 3.16 16.16 -9.47
N ARG A 326 3.59 17.37 -9.10
CA ARG A 326 3.19 18.60 -9.77
C ARG A 326 3.68 18.66 -11.22
N TYR A 327 4.90 18.18 -11.46
CA TYR A 327 5.44 18.08 -12.80
C TYR A 327 4.62 17.11 -13.66
N GLU A 328 4.39 15.87 -13.18
CA GLU A 328 3.64 14.84 -13.90
C GLU A 328 2.18 15.22 -14.17
N ALA A 329 1.51 15.81 -13.18
CA ALA A 329 0.11 16.22 -13.28
C ALA A 329 -0.14 17.22 -14.41
N ALA A 330 0.86 18.02 -14.78
CA ALA A 330 0.76 19.00 -15.86
C ALA A 330 0.57 18.35 -17.26
N PHE A 331 0.90 17.08 -17.41
CA PHE A 331 0.81 16.35 -18.67
C PHE A 331 -0.41 15.42 -18.74
N ILE A 332 -1.09 15.16 -17.64
CA ILE A 332 -2.24 14.25 -17.58
C ILE A 332 -3.53 15.01 -17.91
N PRO A 333 -4.26 14.62 -18.99
CA PRO A 333 -5.38 15.43 -19.49
C PRO A 333 -6.54 15.61 -18.48
N HIS A 334 -6.83 14.60 -17.68
CA HIS A 334 -7.97 14.57 -16.74
C HIS A 334 -7.50 14.37 -15.30
N CYS A 335 -6.57 15.20 -14.84
CA CYS A 335 -5.95 15.10 -13.53
C CYS A 335 -6.51 16.11 -12.53
N THR A 336 -6.92 15.62 -11.37
CA THR A 336 -7.13 16.42 -10.16
C THR A 336 -5.94 16.14 -9.24
N LEU A 337 -5.03 17.11 -9.12
CA LEU A 337 -3.92 17.05 -8.17
C LEU A 337 -4.39 17.60 -6.82
N LEU A 338 -4.37 16.75 -5.78
CA LEU A 338 -4.83 17.09 -4.44
C LEU A 338 -3.81 16.61 -3.40
N PRO A 339 -2.79 17.42 -3.06
CA PRO A 339 -1.81 17.04 -2.05
C PRO A 339 -2.43 16.80 -0.67
N ILE A 340 -1.97 15.75 0.02
CA ILE A 340 -2.38 15.42 1.39
C ILE A 340 -1.63 16.36 2.35
N PRO A 341 -2.34 17.23 3.11
CA PRO A 341 -1.71 18.23 3.98
C PRO A 341 -1.22 17.61 5.31
N SER A 342 -0.21 16.76 5.25
CA SER A 342 0.28 15.98 6.38
C SER A 342 1.77 16.17 6.60
N LEU A 343 2.20 16.09 7.86
CA LEU A 343 3.61 16.07 8.25
C LEU A 343 4.17 14.64 8.37
N TRP A 344 3.33 13.61 8.15
CA TRP A 344 3.73 12.22 8.32
C TRP A 344 4.52 11.65 7.14
N GLY A 345 4.88 12.48 6.16
CA GLY A 345 5.69 12.04 5.02
C GLY A 345 4.98 10.99 4.17
N HIS A 346 5.70 9.94 3.81
CA HIS A 346 5.19 8.86 2.95
C HIS A 346 3.95 8.13 3.52
N PRO A 347 3.89 7.75 4.81
CA PRO A 347 2.75 7.05 5.40
C PRO A 347 1.42 7.80 5.33
N ALA A 348 1.43 9.13 5.15
CA ALA A 348 0.19 9.90 4.99
C ALA A 348 -0.68 9.39 3.82
N GLY A 349 -0.05 8.89 2.74
CA GLY A 349 -0.74 8.29 1.60
C GLY A 349 -1.45 6.98 1.89
N ALA A 350 -1.19 6.38 3.07
CA ALA A 350 -1.87 5.19 3.59
C ALA A 350 -2.68 5.47 4.87
N GLY A 351 -2.98 6.75 5.15
CA GLY A 351 -3.81 7.11 6.29
C GLY A 351 -3.11 6.98 7.65
N ALA A 352 -1.86 7.45 7.75
CA ALA A 352 -1.04 7.34 8.96
C ALA A 352 -1.70 7.89 10.23
N THR A 353 -2.55 8.90 10.08
CA THR A 353 -3.33 9.48 11.18
C THR A 353 -4.82 9.39 10.89
N PRO A 354 -5.70 9.52 11.92
CA PRO A 354 -7.14 9.63 11.69
C PRO A 354 -7.52 10.79 10.74
N ALA A 355 -6.77 11.88 10.75
CA ALA A 355 -6.98 13.02 9.84
C ALA A 355 -6.62 12.65 8.39
N ASP A 356 -5.48 11.99 8.17
CA ASP A 356 -5.07 11.50 6.86
C ASP A 356 -6.07 10.47 6.32
N GLY A 357 -6.46 9.50 7.16
CA GLY A 357 -7.45 8.48 6.81
C GLY A 357 -8.79 9.09 6.42
N LYS A 358 -9.27 10.10 7.17
CA LYS A 358 -10.50 10.84 6.84
C LYS A 358 -10.37 11.56 5.51
N PHE A 359 -9.28 12.31 5.31
CA PHE A 359 -9.00 13.04 4.07
C PHE A 359 -9.03 12.11 2.85
N LEU A 360 -8.30 10.99 2.93
CA LEU A 360 -8.27 9.99 1.85
C LEU A 360 -9.66 9.43 1.56
N ASN A 361 -10.38 8.98 2.58
CA ASN A 361 -11.70 8.36 2.39
C ASN A 361 -12.72 9.32 1.81
N GLU A 362 -12.79 10.57 2.27
CA GLU A 362 -13.72 11.57 1.79
C GLU A 362 -13.48 11.91 0.31
N HIS A 363 -12.21 12.14 -0.07
CA HIS A 363 -11.88 12.54 -1.43
C HIS A 363 -11.94 11.37 -2.43
N ILE A 364 -11.50 10.18 -2.04
CA ILE A 364 -11.61 8.99 -2.89
C ILE A 364 -13.08 8.63 -3.12
N ALA A 365 -13.92 8.62 -2.08
CA ALA A 365 -15.34 8.35 -2.22
C ALA A 365 -16.03 9.35 -3.15
N ALA A 366 -15.80 10.66 -2.96
CA ALA A 366 -16.35 11.72 -3.80
C ALA A 366 -15.92 11.55 -5.27
N PHE A 367 -14.63 11.25 -5.51
CA PHE A 367 -14.10 11.03 -6.85
C PHE A 367 -14.73 9.81 -7.54
N LEU A 368 -14.90 8.70 -6.83
CA LEU A 368 -15.55 7.49 -7.38
C LEU A 368 -17.04 7.72 -7.71
N GLU A 369 -17.69 8.66 -7.03
CA GLU A 369 -19.07 9.07 -7.30
C GLU A 369 -19.19 10.13 -8.43
N GLY A 370 -18.08 10.56 -9.02
CA GLY A 370 -18.04 11.60 -10.04
C GLY A 370 -18.33 13.01 -9.52
N LYS A 371 -18.17 13.23 -8.22
CA LYS A 371 -18.29 14.56 -7.59
C LYS A 371 -16.94 15.29 -7.67
N ALA A 372 -16.96 16.58 -7.98
CA ALA A 372 -15.76 17.39 -7.98
C ALA A 372 -15.12 17.40 -6.58
N ALA A 373 -13.79 17.34 -6.53
CA ALA A 373 -13.05 17.53 -5.29
C ALA A 373 -13.40 18.92 -4.72
N LYS A 374 -13.89 18.97 -3.48
CA LYS A 374 -14.06 20.26 -2.78
C LYS A 374 -12.68 20.69 -2.30
N HIS A 375 -12.23 21.85 -2.79
CA HIS A 375 -11.01 22.53 -2.32
C HIS A 375 -11.17 23.04 -0.89
#